data_89aaba56278d6cfaa7c987c6e1587076
#
_entry.id   89aaba56278d6cfaa7c987c6e1587076
#
_cell.length_a   1.000
_cell.length_b   1.000
_cell.length_c   1.000
_cell.angle_alpha   90.00
_cell.angle_beta   90.00
_cell.angle_gamma   90.00
#
_symmetry.space_group_name_H-M   'P 1'
#
loop_
_entity.id
_entity.type
_entity.pdbx_description
1 polymer ?
#
loop_
_entity_poly.entity_id
_entity_poly.type
_entity_poly.pdbx_seq_one_letter_code
_entity_poly.pdbx_strand_id
1 'polypeptide(L)'
;MSLARPTSIIPADQNRNLLGELRVRHPSWYYWTFAYTVLTVICLAAGLIDERNFQGVSVWDKPFKFALSIAVYFATLGWFANLMQPDYFNTLRGKLLTGVPVVCALLEMLYILVQGARGEPSHFNVSSPFYSVMYGLMGAGAALMVATCLWMGCSILRNRGTNDIWVLSVGIGLIGTFVLGGGVGFYLGGAEAHWVSGETTDAGGLPLVNWSRTGGDLRVAHFFGIHAMQVIPCVGALLVWLRQRNRIGHLGAQVCLTSVSLGFAAFCISTFIQALRGAPFI
;
A
#
# COMPACT_ATOMS: atom_id res chain seq x y z
N MET A 1 31.07 10.57 17.85
CA MET A 1 29.74 11.07 18.24
C MET A 1 29.04 11.52 16.97
N SER A 2 28.35 10.59 16.28
CA SER A 2 27.61 10.90 15.05
C SER A 2 26.33 11.64 15.43
N LEU A 3 26.22 12.89 15.04
CA LEU A 3 24.98 13.67 15.18
C LEU A 3 23.88 12.94 14.41
N ALA A 4 22.95 12.34 15.11
CA ALA A 4 21.75 11.76 14.54
C ALA A 4 21.05 12.85 13.72
N ARG A 5 20.89 12.64 12.40
CA ARG A 5 20.08 13.54 11.58
C ARG A 5 18.67 13.61 12.19
N PRO A 6 18.09 14.80 12.31
CA PRO A 6 16.77 14.92 12.90
C PRO A 6 15.78 14.07 12.12
N THR A 7 15.00 13.26 12.81
CA THR A 7 13.86 12.47 12.29
C THR A 7 12.70 13.42 11.99
N SER A 8 12.92 14.40 11.11
CA SER A 8 11.89 15.40 10.83
C SER A 8 10.82 14.83 9.91
N ILE A 9 9.58 14.92 10.36
CA ILE A 9 8.38 14.68 9.53
C ILE A 9 8.36 15.71 8.39
N ILE A 10 8.80 16.93 8.68
CA ILE A 10 8.82 18.11 7.80
C ILE A 10 10.12 18.10 6.98
N PRO A 11 10.14 18.66 5.76
CA PRO A 11 11.35 18.86 4.99
C PRO A 11 12.46 19.53 5.81
N ALA A 12 13.69 19.02 5.68
CA ALA A 12 14.85 19.62 6.34
C ALA A 12 15.15 21.05 5.84
N ASP A 13 14.66 21.36 4.63
CA ASP A 13 14.74 22.68 4.01
C ASP A 13 13.31 23.19 3.80
N GLN A 14 12.95 24.27 4.50
CA GLN A 14 11.62 24.90 4.41
C GLN A 14 11.28 25.44 3.02
N ASN A 15 12.27 25.61 2.15
CA ASN A 15 12.09 26.07 0.77
C ASN A 15 11.80 24.92 -0.21
N ARG A 16 11.87 23.66 0.22
CA ARG A 16 11.56 22.52 -0.64
C ARG A 16 10.09 22.17 -0.60
N ASN A 17 9.50 21.99 -1.78
CA ASN A 17 8.19 21.37 -1.89
C ASN A 17 8.28 19.85 -1.58
N LEU A 18 7.13 19.21 -1.36
CA LEU A 18 7.04 17.77 -1.01
C LEU A 18 7.71 16.87 -2.04
N LEU A 19 7.58 17.18 -3.34
CA LEU A 19 8.19 16.38 -4.42
C LEU A 19 9.72 16.52 -4.42
N GLY A 20 10.25 17.72 -4.20
CA GLY A 20 11.68 17.96 -4.06
C GLY A 20 12.27 17.22 -2.86
N GLU A 21 11.54 17.19 -1.75
CA GLU A 21 11.94 16.44 -0.56
C GLU A 21 11.95 14.93 -0.81
N LEU A 22 10.91 14.38 -1.43
CA LEU A 22 10.85 12.96 -1.80
C LEU A 22 12.02 12.55 -2.69
N ARG A 23 12.38 13.40 -3.68
CA ARG A 23 13.53 13.17 -4.56
C ARG A 23 14.85 13.09 -3.79
N VAL A 24 15.03 13.94 -2.77
CA VAL A 24 16.25 13.96 -1.95
C VAL A 24 16.29 12.75 -1.01
N ARG A 25 15.15 12.34 -0.45
CA ARG A 25 15.07 11.17 0.44
C ARG A 25 15.38 9.85 -0.27
N HIS A 26 14.80 9.66 -1.46
CA HIS A 26 15.04 8.46 -2.26
C HIS A 26 14.78 8.70 -3.76
N PRO A 27 15.80 9.06 -4.56
CA PRO A 27 15.65 9.42 -5.97
C PRO A 27 14.93 8.35 -6.81
N SER A 28 15.29 7.08 -6.66
CA SER A 28 14.70 6.00 -7.46
C SER A 28 13.19 5.90 -7.20
N TRP A 29 12.73 5.83 -5.96
CA TRP A 29 11.30 5.75 -5.65
C TRP A 29 10.54 7.03 -6.02
N TYR A 30 11.19 8.21 -6.00
CA TYR A 30 10.62 9.44 -6.55
C TYR A 30 10.29 9.30 -8.04
N TYR A 31 11.23 8.81 -8.86
CA TYR A 31 10.97 8.63 -10.29
C TYR A 31 9.90 7.59 -10.57
N TRP A 32 9.85 6.50 -9.80
CA TRP A 32 8.80 5.50 -9.91
C TRP A 32 7.44 6.03 -9.46
N THR A 33 7.36 6.83 -8.39
CA THR A 33 6.15 7.56 -8.01
C THR A 33 5.65 8.40 -9.17
N PHE A 34 6.53 9.18 -9.79
CA PHE A 34 6.16 10.03 -10.91
C PHE A 34 5.69 9.23 -12.13
N ALA A 35 6.41 8.18 -12.51
CA ALA A 35 6.06 7.31 -13.64
C ALA A 35 4.68 6.65 -13.45
N TYR A 36 4.40 6.11 -12.26
CA TYR A 36 3.10 5.52 -11.96
C TYR A 36 1.98 6.55 -11.81
N THR A 37 2.27 7.76 -11.37
CA THR A 37 1.30 8.87 -11.38
C THR A 37 0.91 9.25 -12.82
N VAL A 38 1.89 9.33 -13.72
CA VAL A 38 1.62 9.56 -15.16
C VAL A 38 0.81 8.40 -15.73
N LEU A 39 1.18 7.15 -15.42
CA LEU A 39 0.44 5.97 -15.87
C LEU A 39 -1.01 5.96 -15.34
N THR A 40 -1.23 6.40 -14.10
CA THR A 40 -2.58 6.56 -13.53
C THR A 40 -3.43 7.49 -14.39
N VAL A 41 -2.87 8.65 -14.80
CA VAL A 41 -3.57 9.60 -15.67
C VAL A 41 -3.84 9.00 -17.06
N ILE A 42 -2.88 8.26 -17.62
CA ILE A 42 -3.06 7.57 -18.91
C ILE A 42 -4.18 6.53 -18.82
N CYS A 43 -4.21 5.70 -17.77
CA CYS A 43 -5.27 4.69 -17.58
C CYS A 43 -6.63 5.34 -17.37
N LEU A 44 -6.71 6.46 -16.65
CA LEU A 44 -7.94 7.22 -16.48
C LEU A 44 -8.43 7.75 -17.83
N ALA A 45 -7.56 8.38 -18.62
CA ALA A 45 -7.89 8.88 -19.94
C ALA A 45 -8.32 7.75 -20.89
N ALA A 46 -7.64 6.60 -20.86
CA ALA A 46 -8.03 5.43 -21.63
C ALA A 46 -9.43 4.92 -21.25
N GLY A 47 -9.77 4.91 -19.96
CA GLY A 47 -11.11 4.53 -19.48
C GLY A 47 -12.23 5.51 -19.88
N LEU A 48 -11.89 6.76 -20.22
CA LEU A 48 -12.86 7.74 -20.76
C LEU A 48 -13.10 7.60 -22.26
N ILE A 49 -12.19 6.94 -22.98
CA ILE A 49 -12.23 6.77 -24.45
C ILE A 49 -12.71 5.37 -24.84
N ASP A 50 -12.27 4.36 -24.10
CA ASP A 50 -12.57 2.95 -24.39
C ASP A 50 -13.83 2.51 -23.63
N GLU A 51 -14.93 2.34 -24.35
CA GLU A 51 -16.25 1.99 -23.79
C GLU A 51 -16.37 0.52 -23.37
N ARG A 52 -15.35 -0.30 -23.62
CA ARG A 52 -15.40 -1.73 -23.26
C ARG A 52 -15.45 -1.92 -21.75
N ASN A 53 -16.31 -2.85 -21.35
CA ASN A 53 -16.51 -3.22 -19.95
C ASN A 53 -16.09 -4.67 -19.70
N PHE A 54 -15.55 -4.92 -18.50
CA PHE A 54 -15.29 -6.23 -17.94
C PHE A 54 -15.89 -6.31 -16.54
N GLN A 55 -16.71 -7.33 -16.29
CA GLN A 55 -17.44 -7.48 -15.01
C GLN A 55 -18.26 -6.24 -14.60
N GLY A 56 -18.78 -5.49 -15.59
CA GLY A 56 -19.66 -4.34 -15.37
C GLY A 56 -18.97 -3.01 -15.11
N VAL A 57 -17.63 -2.96 -15.20
CA VAL A 57 -16.83 -1.72 -15.08
C VAL A 57 -15.85 -1.61 -16.25
N SER A 58 -15.32 -0.41 -16.48
CA SER A 58 -14.34 -0.18 -17.56
C SER A 58 -13.16 -1.16 -17.46
N VAL A 59 -12.70 -1.68 -18.60
CA VAL A 59 -11.49 -2.53 -18.68
C VAL A 59 -10.24 -1.81 -18.15
N TRP A 60 -10.24 -0.48 -18.07
CA TRP A 60 -9.16 0.37 -17.57
C TRP A 60 -9.29 0.70 -16.08
N ASP A 61 -10.39 0.35 -15.43
CA ASP A 61 -10.59 0.64 -14.00
C ASP A 61 -9.53 -0.05 -13.12
N LYS A 62 -9.25 -1.32 -13.38
CA LYS A 62 -8.22 -2.07 -12.65
C LYS A 62 -6.81 -1.56 -12.92
N PRO A 63 -6.35 -1.35 -14.17
CA PRO A 63 -5.09 -0.68 -14.46
C PRO A 63 -4.94 0.67 -13.76
N PHE A 64 -5.98 1.50 -13.75
CA PHE A 64 -6.01 2.79 -13.05
C PHE A 64 -5.76 2.64 -11.56
N LYS A 65 -6.51 1.76 -10.87
CA LYS A 65 -6.40 1.55 -9.42
C LYS A 65 -5.03 1.02 -9.03
N PHE A 66 -4.48 0.07 -9.80
CA PHE A 66 -3.16 -0.49 -9.53
C PHE A 66 -2.05 0.55 -9.74
N ALA A 67 -2.09 1.32 -10.83
CA ALA A 67 -1.12 2.38 -11.07
C ALA A 67 -1.12 3.41 -9.94
N LEU A 68 -2.31 3.86 -9.50
CA LEU A 68 -2.46 4.78 -8.38
C LEU A 68 -1.91 4.20 -7.07
N SER A 69 -2.26 2.95 -6.75
CA SER A 69 -1.80 2.27 -5.53
C SER A 69 -0.29 2.13 -5.49
N ILE A 70 0.34 1.76 -6.63
CA ILE A 70 1.80 1.63 -6.73
C ILE A 70 2.47 3.01 -6.63
N ALA A 71 1.90 4.07 -7.21
CA ALA A 71 2.41 5.44 -7.03
C ALA A 71 2.43 5.84 -5.55
N VAL A 72 1.32 5.62 -4.83
CA VAL A 72 1.21 5.91 -3.38
C VAL A 72 2.17 5.04 -2.57
N TYR A 73 2.33 3.77 -2.94
CA TYR A 73 3.28 2.85 -2.29
C TYR A 73 4.72 3.37 -2.38
N PHE A 74 5.22 3.71 -3.58
CA PHE A 74 6.58 4.23 -3.74
C PHE A 74 6.77 5.61 -3.09
N ALA A 75 5.77 6.49 -3.16
CA ALA A 75 5.79 7.77 -2.46
C ALA A 75 5.96 7.57 -0.95
N THR A 76 5.23 6.62 -0.37
CA THR A 76 5.25 6.33 1.06
C THR A 76 6.60 5.74 1.49
N LEU A 77 7.11 4.72 0.78
CA LEU A 77 8.44 4.16 1.08
C LEU A 77 9.54 5.20 0.92
N GLY A 78 9.49 6.00 -0.15
CA GLY A 78 10.44 7.07 -0.41
C GLY A 78 10.42 8.14 0.69
N TRP A 79 9.24 8.46 1.21
CA TRP A 79 9.10 9.41 2.32
C TRP A 79 9.75 8.91 3.60
N PHE A 80 9.67 7.62 3.89
CA PHE A 80 10.26 6.99 5.08
C PHE A 80 11.73 6.61 4.92
N ALA A 81 12.29 6.71 3.71
CA ALA A 81 13.68 6.30 3.44
C ALA A 81 14.71 7.04 4.31
N ASN A 82 14.44 8.28 4.72
CA ASN A 82 15.32 9.05 5.61
C ASN A 82 15.42 8.48 7.04
N LEU A 83 14.51 7.57 7.42
CA LEU A 83 14.56 6.86 8.70
C LEU A 83 15.52 5.67 8.69
N MET A 84 15.94 5.22 7.51
CA MET A 84 16.96 4.19 7.38
C MET A 84 18.35 4.73 7.81
N GLN A 85 19.28 3.82 8.04
CA GLN A 85 20.67 4.23 8.37
C GLN A 85 21.29 5.04 7.21
N PRO A 86 22.20 5.97 7.50
CA PRO A 86 23.02 6.58 6.46
C PRO A 86 23.67 5.50 5.60
N ASP A 87 23.75 5.74 4.30
CA ASP A 87 24.35 4.84 3.31
C ASP A 87 23.74 3.44 3.18
N TYR A 88 22.62 3.15 3.87
CA TYR A 88 21.95 1.86 3.80
C TYR A 88 21.65 1.46 2.34
N PHE A 89 21.16 2.39 1.55
CA PHE A 89 20.79 2.14 0.15
C PHE A 89 22.00 1.93 -0.79
N ASN A 90 23.23 2.19 -0.32
CA ASN A 90 24.46 1.86 -1.03
C ASN A 90 24.86 0.38 -0.83
N THR A 91 24.35 -0.27 0.20
CA THR A 91 24.60 -1.69 0.48
C THR A 91 23.82 -2.61 -0.47
N LEU A 92 24.25 -3.88 -0.60
CA LEU A 92 23.49 -4.90 -1.34
C LEU A 92 22.06 -5.03 -0.81
N ARG A 93 21.87 -5.03 0.52
CA ARG A 93 20.54 -5.11 1.15
C ARG A 93 19.67 -3.91 0.78
N GLY A 94 20.23 -2.72 0.77
CA GLY A 94 19.50 -1.51 0.36
C GLY A 94 19.18 -1.49 -1.13
N LYS A 95 20.07 -2.00 -1.98
CA LYS A 95 19.81 -2.16 -3.42
C LYS A 95 18.70 -3.17 -3.69
N LEU A 96 18.66 -4.29 -2.95
CA LEU A 96 17.57 -5.27 -3.01
C LEU A 96 16.25 -4.67 -2.50
N LEU A 97 16.28 -3.96 -1.37
CA LEU A 97 15.12 -3.27 -0.82
C LEU A 97 14.51 -2.27 -1.81
N THR A 98 15.35 -1.60 -2.60
CA THR A 98 14.93 -0.68 -3.66
C THR A 98 14.45 -1.40 -4.91
N GLY A 99 15.20 -2.37 -5.40
CA GLY A 99 15.02 -2.95 -6.73
C GLY A 99 13.93 -4.00 -6.80
N VAL A 100 13.80 -4.85 -5.77
CA VAL A 100 12.80 -5.93 -5.76
C VAL A 100 11.39 -5.39 -5.96
N PRO A 101 10.89 -4.42 -5.16
CA PRO A 101 9.54 -3.92 -5.36
C PRO A 101 9.36 -3.20 -6.71
N VAL A 102 10.41 -2.59 -7.26
CA VAL A 102 10.36 -1.97 -8.59
C VAL A 102 10.14 -3.02 -9.68
N VAL A 103 10.92 -4.10 -9.66
CA VAL A 103 10.79 -5.17 -10.64
C VAL A 103 9.43 -5.85 -10.52
N CYS A 104 8.98 -6.18 -9.30
CA CYS A 104 7.67 -6.77 -9.07
C CYS A 104 6.54 -5.87 -9.59
N ALA A 105 6.56 -4.57 -9.24
CA ALA A 105 5.56 -3.61 -9.70
C ALA A 105 5.53 -3.45 -11.22
N LEU A 106 6.70 -3.44 -11.89
CA LEU A 106 6.79 -3.36 -13.35
C LEU A 106 6.16 -4.58 -14.03
N LEU A 107 6.53 -5.79 -13.58
CA LEU A 107 6.02 -7.03 -14.19
C LEU A 107 4.52 -7.18 -13.95
N GLU A 108 4.06 -6.89 -12.73
CA GLU A 108 2.65 -6.91 -12.37
C GLU A 108 1.84 -5.91 -13.19
N MET A 109 2.30 -4.67 -13.25
CA MET A 109 1.59 -3.63 -13.98
C MET A 109 1.56 -3.87 -15.49
N LEU A 110 2.66 -4.37 -16.07
CA LEU A 110 2.70 -4.75 -17.48
C LEU A 110 1.64 -5.81 -17.80
N TYR A 111 1.54 -6.85 -16.96
CA TYR A 111 0.53 -7.89 -17.15
C TYR A 111 -0.89 -7.36 -16.98
N ILE A 112 -1.15 -6.52 -15.97
CA ILE A 112 -2.45 -5.89 -15.75
C ILE A 112 -2.87 -5.03 -16.95
N LEU A 113 -1.94 -4.24 -17.51
CA LEU A 113 -2.19 -3.40 -18.69
C LEU A 113 -2.53 -4.24 -19.93
N VAL A 114 -1.75 -5.30 -20.18
CA VAL A 114 -1.99 -6.20 -21.32
C VAL A 114 -3.36 -6.87 -21.20
N GLN A 115 -3.69 -7.39 -20.02
CA GLN A 115 -4.99 -8.05 -19.82
C GLN A 115 -6.15 -7.05 -19.87
N GLY A 116 -6.02 -5.86 -19.30
CA GLY A 116 -7.00 -4.77 -19.43
C GLY A 116 -7.23 -4.38 -20.89
N ALA A 117 -6.15 -4.18 -21.66
CA ALA A 117 -6.25 -3.87 -23.09
C ALA A 117 -6.93 -4.99 -23.91
N ARG A 118 -6.84 -6.26 -23.45
CA ARG A 118 -7.51 -7.41 -24.08
C ARG A 118 -8.95 -7.61 -23.60
N GLY A 119 -9.38 -6.93 -22.51
CA GLY A 119 -10.65 -7.19 -21.85
C GLY A 119 -10.68 -8.52 -21.09
N GLU A 120 -9.53 -9.01 -20.63
CA GLU A 120 -9.34 -10.30 -19.98
C GLU A 120 -9.02 -10.13 -18.49
N PRO A 121 -9.35 -11.11 -17.63
CA PRO A 121 -9.00 -11.05 -16.23
C PRO A 121 -7.49 -11.22 -16.01
N SER A 122 -6.90 -10.31 -15.26
CA SER A 122 -5.49 -10.41 -14.84
C SER A 122 -5.30 -11.22 -13.56
N HIS A 123 -6.30 -11.28 -12.68
CA HIS A 123 -6.29 -12.03 -11.43
C HIS A 123 -7.41 -13.06 -11.44
N PHE A 124 -7.28 -14.09 -10.62
CA PHE A 124 -8.25 -15.19 -10.53
C PHE A 124 -8.47 -15.93 -11.86
N ASN A 125 -7.58 -15.75 -12.82
CA ASN A 125 -7.65 -16.43 -14.11
C ASN A 125 -6.86 -17.74 -14.05
N VAL A 126 -7.57 -18.84 -13.97
CA VAL A 126 -7.02 -20.20 -13.97
C VAL A 126 -7.52 -21.02 -15.18
N SER A 127 -8.01 -20.34 -16.23
CA SER A 127 -8.61 -20.97 -17.41
C SER A 127 -7.62 -21.77 -18.26
N SER A 128 -6.31 -21.57 -18.06
CA SER A 128 -5.26 -22.35 -18.69
C SER A 128 -4.01 -22.44 -17.79
N PRO A 129 -3.11 -23.40 -18.03
CA PRO A 129 -1.85 -23.49 -17.29
C PRO A 129 -1.02 -22.21 -17.35
N PHE A 130 -1.02 -21.51 -18.49
CA PHE A 130 -0.36 -20.22 -18.64
C PHE A 130 -0.91 -19.17 -17.68
N TYR A 131 -2.24 -18.98 -17.64
CA TYR A 131 -2.87 -18.00 -16.77
C TYR A 131 -2.71 -18.36 -15.29
N SER A 132 -2.76 -19.65 -14.93
CA SER A 132 -2.50 -20.10 -13.56
C SER A 132 -1.08 -19.75 -13.10
N VAL A 133 -0.06 -19.95 -13.96
CA VAL A 133 1.34 -19.57 -13.67
C VAL A 133 1.45 -18.05 -13.54
N MET A 134 0.86 -17.28 -14.45
CA MET A 134 0.90 -15.82 -14.39
C MET A 134 0.23 -15.29 -13.12
N TYR A 135 -0.91 -15.85 -12.72
CA TYR A 135 -1.57 -15.48 -11.46
C TYR A 135 -0.70 -15.79 -10.24
N GLY A 136 -0.04 -16.95 -10.22
CA GLY A 136 0.91 -17.31 -9.16
C GLY A 136 2.11 -16.37 -9.09
N LEU A 137 2.68 -15.97 -10.23
CA LEU A 137 3.80 -15.02 -10.31
C LEU A 137 3.39 -13.63 -9.80
N MET A 138 2.18 -13.17 -10.13
CA MET A 138 1.65 -11.90 -9.61
C MET A 138 1.46 -11.95 -8.10
N GLY A 139 0.90 -13.05 -7.57
CA GLY A 139 0.78 -13.25 -6.12
C GLY A 139 2.13 -13.24 -5.41
N ALA A 140 3.15 -13.88 -5.99
CA ALA A 140 4.52 -13.84 -5.46
C ALA A 140 5.13 -12.43 -5.51
N GLY A 141 4.90 -11.69 -6.60
CA GLY A 141 5.34 -10.30 -6.75
C GLY A 141 4.72 -9.39 -5.69
N ALA A 142 3.39 -9.47 -5.50
CA ALA A 142 2.67 -8.73 -4.46
C ALA A 142 3.18 -9.08 -3.05
N ALA A 143 3.43 -10.37 -2.76
CA ALA A 143 4.00 -10.82 -1.50
C ALA A 143 5.40 -10.21 -1.23
N LEU A 144 6.26 -10.15 -2.25
CA LEU A 144 7.57 -9.50 -2.15
C LEU A 144 7.45 -7.99 -1.91
N MET A 145 6.49 -7.32 -2.54
CA MET A 145 6.24 -5.89 -2.31
C MET A 145 5.83 -5.62 -0.85
N VAL A 146 4.90 -6.37 -0.28
CA VAL A 146 4.52 -6.17 1.12
C VAL A 146 5.62 -6.65 2.10
N ALA A 147 6.42 -7.65 1.74
CA ALA A 147 7.60 -8.06 2.51
C ALA A 147 8.66 -6.95 2.58
N THR A 148 8.75 -6.08 1.56
CA THR A 148 9.57 -4.87 1.59
C THR A 148 9.15 -3.93 2.73
N CYS A 149 7.84 -3.78 2.97
CA CYS A 149 7.31 -3.00 4.10
C CYS A 149 7.75 -3.59 5.44
N LEU A 150 7.61 -4.92 5.62
CA LEU A 150 8.08 -5.60 6.84
C LEU A 150 9.57 -5.37 7.07
N TRP A 151 10.39 -5.61 6.03
CA TRP A 151 11.83 -5.43 6.11
C TRP A 151 12.20 -4.00 6.52
N MET A 152 11.62 -3.00 5.85
CA MET A 152 11.89 -1.60 6.14
C MET A 152 11.43 -1.21 7.54
N GLY A 153 10.22 -1.61 7.95
CA GLY A 153 9.66 -1.32 9.27
C GLY A 153 10.51 -1.92 10.40
N CYS A 154 10.87 -3.20 10.30
CA CYS A 154 11.75 -3.86 11.26
C CYS A 154 13.14 -3.20 11.31
N SER A 155 13.71 -2.82 10.16
CA SER A 155 15.01 -2.15 10.09
C SER A 155 14.97 -0.77 10.76
N ILE A 156 13.91 0.00 10.54
CA ILE A 156 13.72 1.32 11.16
C ILE A 156 13.63 1.18 12.68
N LEU A 157 12.75 0.31 13.20
CA LEU A 157 12.57 0.13 14.64
C LEU A 157 13.84 -0.40 15.32
N ARG A 158 14.54 -1.34 14.69
CA ARG A 158 15.79 -1.90 15.23
C ARG A 158 16.90 -0.86 15.34
N ASN A 159 16.98 0.06 14.38
CA ASN A 159 18.09 1.02 14.29
C ASN A 159 17.82 2.34 15.01
N ARG A 160 16.55 2.76 15.12
CA ARG A 160 16.14 4.03 15.71
C ARG A 160 15.53 3.87 17.10
N GLY A 161 15.10 2.65 17.46
CA GLY A 161 14.36 2.38 18.68
C GLY A 161 12.90 2.80 18.61
N THR A 162 12.20 2.66 19.72
CA THR A 162 10.73 2.87 19.81
C THR A 162 10.32 4.11 20.62
N ASN A 163 11.28 4.90 21.09
CA ASN A 163 11.00 6.07 21.94
C ASN A 163 10.49 7.29 21.13
N ASP A 164 10.81 7.37 19.86
CA ASP A 164 10.29 8.43 19.00
C ASP A 164 8.93 8.02 18.43
N ILE A 165 7.89 8.83 18.71
CA ILE A 165 6.50 8.57 18.28
C ILE A 165 6.39 8.46 16.74
N TRP A 166 7.12 9.30 16.01
CA TRP A 166 7.14 9.25 14.55
C TRP A 166 7.74 7.94 14.05
N VAL A 167 8.92 7.59 14.53
CA VAL A 167 9.62 6.35 14.18
C VAL A 167 8.78 5.14 14.52
N LEU A 168 8.19 5.12 15.72
CA LEU A 168 7.31 4.04 16.17
C LEU A 168 6.08 3.88 15.26
N SER A 169 5.43 5.00 14.91
CA SER A 169 4.24 4.96 14.05
C SER A 169 4.55 4.46 12.65
N VAL A 170 5.68 4.87 12.05
CA VAL A 170 6.14 4.39 10.74
C VAL A 170 6.44 2.89 10.80
N GLY A 171 7.15 2.44 11.84
CA GLY A 171 7.46 1.01 12.02
C GLY A 171 6.21 0.15 12.16
N ILE A 172 5.26 0.57 13.02
CA ILE A 172 3.97 -0.14 13.20
C ILE A 172 3.17 -0.13 11.89
N GLY A 173 3.09 1.01 11.20
CA GLY A 173 2.36 1.13 9.94
C GLY A 173 2.90 0.18 8.85
N LEU A 174 4.22 0.16 8.66
CA LEU A 174 4.88 -0.71 7.68
C LEU A 174 4.71 -2.20 8.04
N ILE A 175 4.90 -2.59 9.29
CA ILE A 175 4.69 -3.98 9.76
C ILE A 175 3.21 -4.34 9.66
N GLY A 176 2.32 -3.42 10.03
CA GLY A 176 0.86 -3.58 9.92
C GLY A 176 0.41 -3.83 8.48
N THR A 177 1.02 -3.16 7.50
CA THR A 177 0.76 -3.41 6.07
C THR A 177 1.09 -4.85 5.68
N PHE A 178 2.22 -5.39 6.11
CA PHE A 178 2.55 -6.78 5.85
C PHE A 178 1.59 -7.75 6.55
N VAL A 179 1.31 -7.53 7.83
CA VAL A 179 0.49 -8.46 8.63
C VAL A 179 -0.98 -8.41 8.22
N LEU A 180 -1.57 -7.21 8.14
CA LEU A 180 -3.00 -7.05 7.84
C LEU A 180 -3.26 -7.12 6.35
N GLY A 181 -2.57 -6.30 5.55
CA GLY A 181 -2.75 -6.26 4.11
C GLY A 181 -2.22 -7.50 3.41
N GLY A 182 -1.00 -7.93 3.78
CA GLY A 182 -0.39 -9.15 3.26
C GLY A 182 -1.14 -10.41 3.68
N GLY A 183 -1.60 -10.51 4.94
CA GLY A 183 -2.38 -11.64 5.42
C GLY A 183 -3.70 -11.82 4.67
N VAL A 184 -4.48 -10.74 4.49
CA VAL A 184 -5.71 -10.78 3.68
C VAL A 184 -5.39 -11.01 2.21
N GLY A 185 -4.32 -10.40 1.68
CA GLY A 185 -3.88 -10.62 0.30
C GLY A 185 -3.46 -12.05 0.02
N PHE A 186 -2.82 -12.73 0.98
CA PHE A 186 -2.48 -14.13 0.89
C PHE A 186 -3.74 -15.02 0.83
N TYR A 187 -4.74 -14.72 1.66
CA TYR A 187 -6.03 -15.40 1.62
C TYR A 187 -6.72 -15.18 0.26
N LEU A 188 -6.76 -13.93 -0.23
CA LEU A 188 -7.29 -13.58 -1.55
C LEU A 188 -6.59 -14.34 -2.69
N GLY A 189 -5.27 -14.50 -2.61
CA GLY A 189 -4.48 -15.22 -3.60
C GLY A 189 -4.84 -16.71 -3.72
N GLY A 190 -5.35 -17.31 -2.64
CA GLY A 190 -5.86 -18.69 -2.62
C GLY A 190 -7.36 -18.83 -2.88
N ALA A 191 -8.09 -17.71 -2.94
CA ALA A 191 -9.52 -17.70 -3.22
C ALA A 191 -9.79 -17.75 -4.73
N GLU A 192 -10.95 -18.27 -5.13
CA GLU A 192 -11.38 -18.30 -6.54
C GLU A 192 -11.88 -16.93 -7.03
N ALA A 193 -12.32 -16.08 -6.11
CA ALA A 193 -12.85 -14.74 -6.36
C ALA A 193 -12.67 -13.85 -5.12
N HIS A 194 -12.88 -12.54 -5.29
CA HIS A 194 -12.90 -11.61 -4.16
C HIS A 194 -14.30 -11.43 -3.55
N TRP A 195 -15.35 -11.87 -4.24
CA TRP A 195 -16.72 -11.87 -3.72
C TRP A 195 -16.98 -13.10 -2.86
N VAL A 196 -17.68 -12.89 -1.75
CA VAL A 196 -18.18 -13.96 -0.88
C VAL A 196 -19.71 -13.82 -0.82
N SER A 197 -20.41 -14.71 -1.50
CA SER A 197 -21.86 -14.62 -1.75
C SER A 197 -22.27 -13.36 -2.57
N GLY A 198 -23.56 -13.23 -2.85
CA GLY A 198 -24.09 -12.11 -3.63
C GLY A 198 -23.78 -12.21 -5.13
N GLU A 199 -23.86 -11.09 -5.82
CA GLU A 199 -23.57 -11.01 -7.24
C GLU A 199 -22.07 -11.00 -7.52
N THR A 200 -21.63 -11.76 -8.54
CA THR A 200 -20.22 -11.84 -8.96
C THR A 200 -19.91 -10.82 -10.07
N THR A 201 -20.22 -9.56 -9.78
CA THR A 201 -20.00 -8.42 -10.68
C THR A 201 -19.54 -7.20 -9.90
N ASP A 202 -18.78 -6.33 -10.53
CA ASP A 202 -18.40 -5.01 -10.01
C ASP A 202 -19.43 -3.92 -10.38
N ALA A 203 -20.43 -4.24 -11.22
CA ALA A 203 -21.52 -3.33 -11.57
C ALA A 203 -22.33 -2.95 -10.32
N GLY A 204 -22.66 -1.67 -10.19
CA GLY A 204 -23.43 -1.18 -9.04
C GLY A 204 -22.72 -1.20 -7.69
N GLY A 205 -21.42 -1.54 -7.66
CA GLY A 205 -20.58 -1.47 -6.47
C GLY A 205 -20.40 -0.05 -5.94
N LEU A 206 -19.69 0.09 -4.83
CA LEU A 206 -19.41 1.41 -4.24
C LEU A 206 -18.57 2.26 -5.20
N PRO A 207 -18.89 3.57 -5.39
CA PRO A 207 -18.16 4.44 -6.29
C PRO A 207 -16.64 4.39 -6.05
N LEU A 208 -15.85 4.45 -7.09
CA LEU A 208 -14.39 4.43 -7.12
C LEU A 208 -13.75 3.08 -6.76
N VAL A 209 -14.26 2.38 -5.77
CA VAL A 209 -13.67 1.11 -5.27
C VAL A 209 -14.34 -0.14 -5.84
N ASN A 210 -15.59 0.00 -6.31
CA ASN A 210 -16.43 -1.07 -6.87
C ASN A 210 -16.64 -2.24 -5.89
N TRP A 211 -16.65 -1.97 -4.58
CA TRP A 211 -16.95 -3.01 -3.60
C TRP A 211 -18.41 -3.42 -3.67
N SER A 212 -18.64 -4.73 -3.53
CA SER A 212 -19.99 -5.32 -3.58
C SER A 212 -20.92 -4.70 -2.53
N ARG A 213 -22.16 -4.43 -2.96
CA ARG A 213 -23.27 -4.03 -2.07
C ARG A 213 -24.26 -5.15 -1.80
N THR A 214 -24.08 -6.30 -2.45
CA THR A 214 -25.01 -7.44 -2.36
C THR A 214 -24.43 -8.61 -1.59
N GLY A 215 -23.10 -8.61 -1.36
CA GLY A 215 -22.39 -9.68 -0.65
C GLY A 215 -21.08 -9.21 -0.04
N GLY A 216 -20.36 -10.13 0.59
CA GLY A 216 -19.05 -9.87 1.16
C GLY A 216 -18.01 -9.59 0.07
N ASP A 217 -17.09 -8.66 0.36
CA ASP A 217 -16.00 -8.30 -0.55
C ASP A 217 -14.67 -8.24 0.22
N LEU A 218 -13.80 -9.22 -0.07
CA LEU A 218 -12.50 -9.36 0.60
C LEU A 218 -11.53 -8.20 0.29
N ARG A 219 -11.78 -7.45 -0.80
CA ARG A 219 -10.98 -6.27 -1.16
C ARG A 219 -11.07 -5.18 -0.11
N VAL A 220 -12.17 -5.08 0.64
CA VAL A 220 -12.35 -4.09 1.72
C VAL A 220 -11.28 -4.23 2.79
N ALA A 221 -11.16 -5.43 3.36
CA ALA A 221 -10.17 -5.70 4.39
C ALA A 221 -8.74 -5.60 3.86
N HIS A 222 -8.50 -6.05 2.63
CA HIS A 222 -7.21 -5.91 1.97
C HIS A 222 -6.82 -4.44 1.80
N PHE A 223 -7.73 -3.61 1.31
CA PHE A 223 -7.52 -2.18 1.12
C PHE A 223 -7.13 -1.48 2.42
N PHE A 224 -7.90 -1.63 3.49
CA PHE A 224 -7.55 -1.04 4.77
C PHE A 224 -6.22 -1.60 5.30
N GLY A 225 -6.00 -2.89 5.18
CA GLY A 225 -4.76 -3.54 5.61
C GLY A 225 -3.51 -2.99 4.94
N ILE A 226 -3.51 -2.82 3.60
CA ILE A 226 -2.35 -2.26 2.88
C ILE A 226 -2.14 -0.77 3.18
N HIS A 227 -3.18 -0.05 3.57
CA HIS A 227 -3.10 1.37 3.92
C HIS A 227 -2.67 1.63 5.38
N ALA A 228 -2.36 0.60 6.18
CA ALA A 228 -1.78 0.77 7.52
C ALA A 228 -0.51 1.64 7.48
N MET A 229 0.31 1.51 6.42
CA MET A 229 1.53 2.29 6.22
C MET A 229 1.30 3.79 5.96
N GLN A 230 0.08 4.21 5.67
CA GLN A 230 -0.30 5.63 5.57
C GLN A 230 -1.05 6.09 6.82
N VAL A 231 -2.07 5.33 7.24
CA VAL A 231 -2.98 5.74 8.32
C VAL A 231 -2.25 5.87 9.66
N ILE A 232 -1.48 4.86 10.07
CA ILE A 232 -0.81 4.86 11.36
C ILE A 232 0.27 5.94 11.46
N PRO A 233 1.12 6.17 10.45
CA PRO A 233 2.05 7.31 10.46
C PRO A 233 1.36 8.69 10.43
N CYS A 234 0.20 8.83 9.76
CA CYS A 234 -0.57 10.08 9.83
C CYS A 234 -1.01 10.39 11.27
N VAL A 235 -1.47 9.37 12.02
CA VAL A 235 -1.77 9.51 13.45
C VAL A 235 -0.50 9.87 14.23
N GLY A 236 0.62 9.19 13.94
CA GLY A 236 1.92 9.52 14.55
C GLY A 236 2.34 10.97 14.33
N ALA A 237 2.18 11.48 13.11
CA ALA A 237 2.47 12.87 12.77
C ALA A 237 1.60 13.86 13.58
N LEU A 238 0.29 13.58 13.69
CA LEU A 238 -0.63 14.37 14.51
C LEU A 238 -0.20 14.36 15.98
N LEU A 239 0.16 13.20 16.53
CA LEU A 239 0.60 13.09 17.93
C LEU A 239 1.91 13.83 18.17
N VAL A 240 2.86 13.80 17.24
CA VAL A 240 4.09 14.61 17.32
C VAL A 240 3.76 16.11 17.32
N TRP A 241 2.87 16.54 16.44
CA TRP A 241 2.41 17.94 16.39
C TRP A 241 1.73 18.39 17.69
N LEU A 242 0.86 17.55 18.28
CA LEU A 242 0.22 17.82 19.58
C LEU A 242 1.24 17.91 20.73
N ARG A 243 2.27 17.05 20.70
CA ARG A 243 3.38 17.10 21.67
C ARG A 243 4.20 18.38 21.57
N GLN A 244 4.52 18.80 20.34
CA GLN A 244 5.25 20.08 20.12
C GLN A 244 4.49 21.30 20.63
N ARG A 245 3.14 21.19 20.74
CA ARG A 245 2.26 22.21 21.31
C ARG A 245 1.93 22.00 22.80
N ASN A 246 2.62 21.09 23.47
CA ASN A 246 2.40 20.73 24.87
C ASN A 246 0.94 20.32 25.20
N ARG A 247 0.22 19.76 24.21
CA ARG A 247 -1.16 19.29 24.37
C ARG A 247 -1.26 17.85 24.88
N ILE A 248 -0.20 17.06 24.73
CA ILE A 248 -0.11 15.67 25.18
C ILE A 248 1.30 15.33 25.63
N GLY A 249 1.45 14.57 26.70
CA GLY A 249 2.73 14.07 27.19
C GLY A 249 3.22 12.87 26.35
N HIS A 250 4.48 12.48 26.53
CA HIS A 250 5.09 11.37 25.76
C HIS A 250 4.32 10.05 25.97
N LEU A 251 4.07 9.67 27.22
CA LEU A 251 3.33 8.45 27.57
C LEU A 251 1.91 8.48 26.97
N GLY A 252 1.21 9.61 27.08
CA GLY A 252 -0.12 9.77 26.50
C GLY A 252 -0.11 9.57 24.98
N ALA A 253 0.91 10.09 24.28
CA ALA A 253 1.06 9.90 22.84
C ALA A 253 1.36 8.42 22.48
N GLN A 254 2.18 7.72 23.27
CA GLN A 254 2.43 6.30 23.07
C GLN A 254 1.18 5.45 23.27
N VAL A 255 0.44 5.69 24.36
CA VAL A 255 -0.82 5.00 24.66
C VAL A 255 -1.85 5.26 23.55
N CYS A 256 -1.99 6.52 23.10
CA CYS A 256 -2.90 6.88 22.02
C CYS A 256 -2.52 6.18 20.71
N LEU A 257 -1.26 6.21 20.31
CA LEU A 257 -0.77 5.55 19.11
C LEU A 257 -1.05 4.04 19.14
N THR A 258 -0.73 3.39 20.26
CA THR A 258 -0.96 1.95 20.46
C THR A 258 -2.45 1.62 20.38
N SER A 259 -3.30 2.37 21.08
CA SER A 259 -4.75 2.15 21.08
C SER A 259 -5.36 2.33 19.68
N VAL A 260 -4.96 3.37 18.95
CA VAL A 260 -5.41 3.59 17.56
C VAL A 260 -4.92 2.48 16.64
N SER A 261 -3.68 2.04 16.79
CA SER A 261 -3.12 0.95 15.97
C SER A 261 -3.85 -0.38 16.22
N LEU A 262 -4.15 -0.71 17.46
CA LEU A 262 -4.94 -1.89 17.82
C LEU A 262 -6.38 -1.77 17.33
N GLY A 263 -7.01 -0.60 17.48
CA GLY A 263 -8.36 -0.33 16.94
C GLY A 263 -8.41 -0.46 15.42
N PHE A 264 -7.38 0.01 14.72
CA PHE A 264 -7.26 -0.14 13.27
C PHE A 264 -7.11 -1.61 12.86
N ALA A 265 -6.28 -2.38 13.57
CA ALA A 265 -6.14 -3.81 13.34
C ALA A 265 -7.45 -4.56 13.58
N ALA A 266 -8.16 -4.25 14.69
CA ALA A 266 -9.46 -4.81 14.98
C ALA A 266 -10.51 -4.46 13.91
N PHE A 267 -10.49 -3.24 13.38
CA PHE A 267 -11.33 -2.81 12.26
C PHE A 267 -11.03 -3.63 10.99
N CYS A 268 -9.75 -3.80 10.60
CA CYS A 268 -9.37 -4.62 9.45
C CYS A 268 -9.81 -6.08 9.61
N ILE A 269 -9.64 -6.65 10.80
CA ILE A 269 -10.07 -8.02 11.09
C ILE A 269 -11.60 -8.13 11.05
N SER A 270 -12.33 -7.15 11.59
CA SER A 270 -13.80 -7.16 11.58
C SER A 270 -14.35 -7.07 10.15
N THR A 271 -13.77 -6.24 9.28
CA THR A 271 -14.17 -6.15 7.86
C THR A 271 -13.85 -7.44 7.10
N PHE A 272 -12.76 -8.12 7.44
CA PHE A 272 -12.44 -9.44 6.89
C PHE A 272 -13.46 -10.50 7.30
N ILE A 273 -13.79 -10.58 8.59
CA ILE A 273 -14.80 -11.50 9.11
C ILE A 273 -16.18 -11.19 8.51
N GLN A 274 -16.54 -9.90 8.39
CA GLN A 274 -17.78 -9.45 7.75
C GLN A 274 -17.87 -9.96 6.30
N ALA A 275 -16.79 -9.77 5.52
CA ALA A 275 -16.74 -10.27 4.16
C ALA A 275 -16.88 -11.80 4.08
N LEU A 276 -16.18 -12.56 4.94
CA LEU A 276 -16.29 -14.02 5.00
C LEU A 276 -17.71 -14.52 5.34
N ARG A 277 -18.49 -13.71 6.07
CA ARG A 277 -19.91 -14.02 6.36
C ARG A 277 -20.85 -13.67 5.20
N GLY A 278 -20.32 -13.19 4.09
CA GLY A 278 -21.11 -12.79 2.93
C GLY A 278 -21.86 -11.46 3.14
N ALA A 279 -21.54 -10.68 4.17
CA ALA A 279 -22.20 -9.41 4.44
C ALA A 279 -21.46 -8.26 3.71
N PRO A 280 -22.20 -7.36 2.99
CA PRO A 280 -21.60 -6.21 2.34
C PRO A 280 -21.02 -5.25 3.38
N PHE A 281 -20.06 -4.41 2.94
CA PHE A 281 -19.43 -3.42 3.83
C PHE A 281 -20.39 -2.28 4.20
N ILE A 282 -21.19 -1.82 3.23
CA ILE A 282 -22.23 -0.78 3.36
C ILE A 282 -23.44 -1.20 2.53
#